data_47ca5385693e3ec4d5c7e4acade800cb
#
_entry.id   47ca5385693e3ec4d5c7e4acade800cb
#
_cell.length_a   1.000
_cell.length_b   1.000
_cell.length_c   1.000
_cell.angle_alpha   90.00
_cell.angle_beta   90.00
_cell.angle_gamma   90.00
#
_symmetry.space_group_name_H-M   'P 1'
#
loop_
_entity.id
_entity.type
_entity.pdbx_description
1 polymer ?
#
loop_
_entity_poly.entity_id
_entity_poly.type
_entity_poly.pdbx_seq_one_letter_code
_entity_poly.pdbx_strand_id
1 'polypeptide(L)'
;LARGSGPYFYLPKMESHLEARLWNDVFVLAQESLGIPKGTIKATCLIETVVAAFEMNEFLWELKEHSAGLNIGRWDYIFSCIKKFRSNENFCLADRSQVTMTSPFMRAYALMLVKTCHRRGAPAMGGMAAQIPIKNDPVANQAALEKVRQDKLREVTDGCDGTWVAHPALVPIAKEVFDKHMPQANQYARQRPDVNYGAKDLLDFKPEAPITEAGLRNNISVGIQYLGAWLAGNGCVP
;
A
#
# COMPACT_ATOMS: atom_id res chain seq x y z
N LEU A 1 4.22 10.60 23.63
CA LEU A 1 5.48 10.53 24.39
C LEU A 1 5.25 10.04 25.82
N ALA A 2 4.31 10.64 26.58
CA ALA A 2 4.06 10.27 27.98
C ALA A 2 3.70 8.78 28.18
N ARG A 3 3.23 8.11 27.13
CA ARG A 3 2.93 6.66 27.13
C ARG A 3 4.11 5.80 26.63
N GLY A 4 5.31 6.37 26.45
CA GLY A 4 6.49 5.67 25.94
C GLY A 4 6.42 5.30 24.45
N SER A 5 5.55 5.95 23.67
CA SER A 5 5.29 5.63 22.27
C SER A 5 4.99 6.87 21.44
N GLY A 6 5.30 6.82 20.12
CA GLY A 6 4.96 7.86 19.15
C GLY A 6 5.80 9.11 19.24
N PRO A 7 5.52 10.12 18.38
CA PRO A 7 4.46 10.10 17.37
C PRO A 7 4.82 9.24 16.15
N TYR A 8 3.78 8.70 15.51
CA TYR A 8 3.89 7.91 14.29
C TYR A 8 3.15 8.61 13.16
N PHE A 9 3.86 8.85 12.06
CA PHE A 9 3.31 9.46 10.85
C PHE A 9 3.09 8.42 9.76
N TYR A 10 2.17 8.74 8.87
CA TYR A 10 1.88 7.98 7.67
C TYR A 10 1.94 8.92 6.48
N LEU A 11 2.92 8.73 5.58
CA LEU A 11 3.26 9.67 4.51
C LEU A 11 2.72 9.17 3.17
N PRO A 12 1.58 9.74 2.69
CA PRO A 12 0.93 9.27 1.48
C PRO A 12 1.41 10.00 0.23
N LYS A 13 1.15 9.40 -0.95
CA LYS A 13 1.12 10.02 -2.27
C LYS A 13 2.40 10.72 -2.74
N MET A 14 3.53 10.41 -2.14
CA MET A 14 4.81 10.94 -2.58
C MET A 14 5.22 10.39 -3.94
N GLU A 15 5.80 11.23 -4.77
CA GLU A 15 6.28 10.88 -6.11
C GLU A 15 7.82 10.89 -6.20
N SER A 16 8.52 11.46 -5.24
CA SER A 16 9.99 11.53 -5.21
C SER A 16 10.54 11.39 -3.79
N HIS A 17 11.74 10.80 -3.69
CA HIS A 17 12.51 10.75 -2.44
C HIS A 17 12.84 12.16 -1.89
N LEU A 18 12.84 13.20 -2.73
CA LEU A 18 13.04 14.59 -2.27
C LEU A 18 11.90 15.06 -1.36
N GLU A 19 10.68 14.56 -1.55
CA GLU A 19 9.56 14.82 -0.64
C GLU A 19 9.80 14.11 0.70
N ALA A 20 10.36 12.90 0.67
CA ALA A 20 10.76 12.19 1.90
C ALA A 20 11.87 12.95 2.66
N ARG A 21 12.84 13.52 1.93
CA ARG A 21 13.86 14.41 2.51
C ARG A 21 13.22 15.62 3.21
N LEU A 22 12.26 16.29 2.56
CA LEU A 22 11.55 17.40 3.16
C LEU A 22 10.85 17.00 4.46
N TRP A 23 10.19 15.83 4.48
CA TRP A 23 9.58 15.32 5.70
C TRP A 23 10.62 15.02 6.79
N ASN A 24 11.77 14.46 6.42
CA ASN A 24 12.88 14.25 7.36
C ASN A 24 13.33 15.58 7.98
N ASP A 25 13.50 16.62 7.17
CA ASP A 25 13.91 17.95 7.64
C ASP A 25 12.88 18.55 8.59
N VAL A 26 11.59 18.39 8.28
CA VAL A 26 10.47 18.80 9.17
C VAL A 26 10.52 18.04 10.49
N PHE A 27 10.78 16.72 10.48
CA PHE A 27 10.90 15.93 11.71
C PHE A 27 12.10 16.33 12.56
N VAL A 28 13.23 16.60 11.94
CA VAL A 28 14.42 17.09 12.64
C VAL A 28 14.13 18.43 13.30
N LEU A 29 13.62 19.40 12.55
CA LEU A 29 13.26 20.72 13.06
C LEU A 29 12.24 20.64 14.23
N ALA A 30 11.20 19.82 14.07
CA ALA A 30 10.19 19.65 15.12
C ALA A 30 10.78 19.06 16.41
N GLN A 31 11.63 18.04 16.29
CA GLN A 31 12.29 17.41 17.44
C GLN A 31 13.22 18.38 18.15
N GLU A 32 14.02 19.15 17.41
CA GLU A 32 14.89 20.18 17.96
C GLU A 32 14.08 21.26 18.70
N SER A 33 13.03 21.78 18.06
CA SER A 33 12.19 22.84 18.63
C SER A 33 11.44 22.41 19.89
N LEU A 34 11.11 21.12 20.01
CA LEU A 34 10.35 20.56 21.13
C LEU A 34 11.24 19.91 22.19
N GLY A 35 12.56 19.89 22.00
CA GLY A 35 13.49 19.21 22.91
C GLY A 35 13.30 17.69 22.97
N ILE A 36 12.86 17.07 21.86
CA ILE A 36 12.63 15.64 21.73
C ILE A 36 13.84 15.00 21.06
N PRO A 37 14.34 13.84 21.54
CA PRO A 37 15.50 13.18 20.92
C PRO A 37 15.26 12.88 19.44
N LYS A 38 16.29 13.09 18.60
CA LYS A 38 16.25 12.75 17.19
C LYS A 38 15.92 11.27 16.98
N GLY A 39 15.05 10.98 16.03
CA GLY A 39 14.57 9.63 15.75
C GLY A 39 13.41 9.17 16.62
N THR A 40 12.87 10.00 17.51
CA THR A 40 11.64 9.72 18.28
C THR A 40 10.42 9.67 17.36
N ILE A 41 10.32 10.61 16.42
CA ILE A 41 9.28 10.58 15.39
C ILE A 41 9.55 9.41 14.45
N LYS A 42 8.54 8.61 14.18
CA LYS A 42 8.59 7.52 13.20
C LYS A 42 7.56 7.72 12.10
N ALA A 43 7.88 7.30 10.89
CA ALA A 43 7.01 7.43 9.74
C ALA A 43 7.04 6.18 8.87
N THR A 44 5.85 5.67 8.54
CA THR A 44 5.68 4.70 7.46
C THR A 44 5.41 5.46 6.17
N CYS A 45 6.18 5.20 5.14
CA CYS A 45 6.00 5.82 3.83
C CYS A 45 5.21 4.90 2.90
N LEU A 46 4.12 5.41 2.35
CA LEU A 46 3.38 4.73 1.28
C LEU A 46 4.13 4.87 -0.04
N ILE A 47 4.49 3.74 -0.62
CA ILE A 47 4.92 3.68 -2.01
C ILE A 47 3.68 3.38 -2.86
N GLU A 48 2.94 4.40 -3.20
CA GLU A 48 1.65 4.27 -3.88
C GLU A 48 1.56 5.06 -5.19
N THR A 49 2.69 5.51 -5.69
CA THR A 49 2.80 6.08 -7.04
C THR A 49 3.80 5.29 -7.87
N VAL A 50 3.55 5.19 -9.17
CA VAL A 50 4.42 4.43 -10.06
C VAL A 50 5.85 4.98 -10.07
N VAL A 51 6.02 6.30 -9.95
CA VAL A 51 7.35 6.94 -9.92
C VAL A 51 8.10 6.62 -8.62
N ALA A 52 7.43 6.63 -7.47
CA ALA A 52 8.04 6.28 -6.19
C ALA A 52 8.54 4.82 -6.15
N ALA A 53 7.91 3.91 -6.91
CA ALA A 53 8.35 2.52 -6.99
C ALA A 53 9.78 2.37 -7.54
N PHE A 54 10.27 3.33 -8.30
CA PHE A 54 11.64 3.35 -8.81
C PHE A 54 12.66 3.92 -7.82
N GLU A 55 12.21 4.58 -6.75
CA GLU A 55 13.05 5.28 -5.79
C GLU A 55 12.96 4.71 -4.36
N MET A 56 12.51 3.46 -4.18
CA MET A 56 12.27 2.87 -2.85
C MET A 56 13.50 2.88 -1.93
N ASN A 57 14.70 2.67 -2.48
CA ASN A 57 15.94 2.73 -1.71
C ASN A 57 16.23 4.15 -1.22
N GLU A 58 15.99 5.12 -2.07
CA GLU A 58 16.20 6.54 -1.81
C GLU A 58 15.22 7.03 -0.74
N PHE A 59 13.96 6.62 -0.79
CA PHE A 59 12.98 6.90 0.26
C PHE A 59 13.46 6.40 1.63
N LEU A 60 13.92 5.15 1.72
CA LEU A 60 14.45 4.58 2.95
C LEU A 60 15.71 5.29 3.42
N TRP A 61 16.57 5.73 2.49
CA TRP A 61 17.78 6.47 2.82
C TRP A 61 17.46 7.83 3.42
N GLU A 62 16.59 8.60 2.79
CA GLU A 62 16.22 9.93 3.28
C GLU A 62 15.55 9.87 4.66
N LEU A 63 14.72 8.86 4.91
CA LEU A 63 14.00 8.68 6.17
C LEU A 63 14.75 7.80 7.19
N LYS A 64 15.99 7.41 6.99
CA LYS A 64 16.70 6.39 7.79
C LYS A 64 16.62 6.57 9.31
N GLU A 65 16.61 7.80 9.80
CA GLU A 65 16.51 8.10 11.24
C GLU A 65 15.07 7.95 11.79
N HIS A 66 14.08 8.07 10.92
CA HIS A 66 12.66 8.16 11.25
C HIS A 66 11.81 7.04 10.64
N SER A 67 12.39 6.16 9.81
CA SER A 67 11.64 5.14 9.08
C SER A 67 11.01 4.12 10.01
N ALA A 68 9.71 3.87 9.80
CA ALA A 68 8.97 2.71 10.27
C ALA A 68 8.59 1.79 9.09
N GLY A 69 9.31 1.89 7.99
CA GLY A 69 9.16 1.05 6.81
C GLY A 69 8.40 1.66 5.64
N LEU A 70 8.21 0.85 4.63
CA LEU A 70 7.41 1.19 3.45
C LEU A 70 6.11 0.39 3.44
N ASN A 71 5.06 0.98 2.92
CA ASN A 71 3.76 0.34 2.79
C ASN A 71 3.35 0.17 1.33
N ILE A 72 2.78 -0.99 1.01
CA ILE A 72 2.21 -1.32 -0.29
C ILE A 72 0.83 -0.67 -0.41
N GLY A 73 0.68 0.33 -1.29
CA GLY A 73 -0.62 0.88 -1.68
C GLY A 73 -1.19 0.12 -2.88
N ARG A 74 -2.51 -0.04 -2.98
CA ARG A 74 -3.14 -0.75 -4.09
C ARG A 74 -3.82 0.19 -5.07
N TRP A 75 -4.85 0.85 -4.62
CA TRP A 75 -5.71 1.66 -5.49
C TRP A 75 -5.01 2.90 -6.02
N ASP A 76 -4.28 3.60 -5.17
CA ASP A 76 -3.51 4.79 -5.56
C ASP A 76 -2.38 4.43 -6.53
N TYR A 77 -1.74 3.24 -6.36
CA TYR A 77 -0.71 2.79 -7.28
C TYR A 77 -1.29 2.52 -8.68
N ILE A 78 -2.40 1.79 -8.76
CA ILE A 78 -3.12 1.54 -10.03
C ILE A 78 -3.55 2.87 -10.64
N PHE A 79 -4.14 3.77 -9.86
CA PHE A 79 -4.56 5.08 -10.35
C PHE A 79 -3.38 5.92 -10.84
N SER A 80 -2.26 5.90 -10.16
CA SER A 80 -1.02 6.56 -10.59
C SER A 80 -0.57 6.06 -11.97
N CYS A 81 -0.61 4.75 -12.22
CA CYS A 81 -0.31 4.19 -13.52
C CYS A 81 -1.26 4.74 -14.60
N ILE A 82 -2.57 4.70 -14.36
CA ILE A 82 -3.57 5.22 -15.27
C ILE A 82 -3.32 6.72 -15.55
N LYS A 83 -3.10 7.51 -14.50
CA LYS A 83 -2.89 8.96 -14.61
C LYS A 83 -1.65 9.30 -15.44
N LYS A 84 -0.53 8.63 -15.19
CA LYS A 84 0.76 8.91 -15.85
C LYS A 84 0.76 8.47 -17.32
N PHE A 85 0.09 7.35 -17.63
CA PHE A 85 0.10 6.78 -18.97
C PHE A 85 -1.19 6.95 -19.78
N ARG A 86 -2.14 7.77 -19.30
CA ARG A 86 -3.47 7.95 -19.89
C ARG A 86 -3.51 8.33 -21.37
N SER A 87 -2.42 8.89 -21.90
CA SER A 87 -2.32 9.31 -23.30
C SER A 87 -1.64 8.25 -24.20
N ASN A 88 -1.34 7.08 -23.66
CA ASN A 88 -0.69 5.99 -24.40
C ASN A 88 -1.60 4.76 -24.38
N GLU A 89 -2.17 4.42 -25.52
CA GLU A 89 -3.11 3.30 -25.69
C GLU A 89 -2.51 1.93 -25.32
N ASN A 90 -1.18 1.77 -25.38
CA ASN A 90 -0.50 0.56 -24.97
C ASN A 90 -0.54 0.29 -23.46
N PHE A 91 -0.99 1.27 -22.67
CA PHE A 91 -1.12 1.17 -21.21
C PHE A 91 -2.58 1.13 -20.76
N CYS A 92 -3.45 0.51 -21.53
CA CYS A 92 -4.84 0.29 -21.16
C CYS A 92 -4.94 -0.95 -20.26
N LEU A 93 -5.53 -0.79 -19.08
CA LEU A 93 -5.75 -1.88 -18.13
C LEU A 93 -7.05 -2.62 -18.45
N ALA A 94 -7.14 -3.87 -18.00
CA ALA A 94 -8.37 -4.64 -17.96
C ALA A 94 -9.43 -3.99 -17.03
N ASP A 95 -10.64 -4.55 -16.99
CA ASP A 95 -11.68 -4.13 -16.06
C ASP A 95 -11.13 -4.05 -14.62
N ARG A 96 -11.54 -3.05 -13.87
CA ARG A 96 -11.05 -2.77 -12.50
C ARG A 96 -11.09 -4.01 -11.60
N SER A 97 -12.12 -4.84 -11.71
CA SER A 97 -12.27 -6.08 -10.92
C SER A 97 -11.20 -7.13 -11.21
N GLN A 98 -10.54 -7.05 -12.37
CA GLN A 98 -9.51 -7.98 -12.81
C GLN A 98 -8.10 -7.52 -12.44
N VAL A 99 -7.90 -6.24 -12.14
CA VAL A 99 -6.61 -5.70 -11.72
C VAL A 99 -6.42 -5.93 -10.23
N THR A 100 -5.67 -6.97 -9.89
CA THR A 100 -5.46 -7.43 -8.51
C THR A 100 -3.99 -7.36 -8.10
N MET A 101 -3.69 -7.69 -6.85
CA MET A 101 -2.30 -7.79 -6.38
C MET A 101 -1.51 -8.93 -7.03
N THR A 102 -2.17 -9.80 -7.81
CA THR A 102 -1.55 -10.87 -8.59
C THR A 102 -1.26 -10.47 -10.04
N SER A 103 -1.78 -9.34 -10.50
CA SER A 103 -1.42 -8.79 -11.83
C SER A 103 0.08 -8.52 -11.91
N PRO A 104 0.75 -8.77 -13.06
CA PRO A 104 2.21 -8.78 -13.16
C PRO A 104 2.89 -7.56 -12.57
N PHE A 105 2.51 -6.35 -12.98
CA PHE A 105 3.10 -5.12 -12.47
C PHE A 105 2.85 -4.90 -10.96
N MET A 106 1.68 -5.29 -10.45
CA MET A 106 1.35 -5.20 -9.01
C MET A 106 2.17 -6.21 -8.20
N ARG A 107 2.37 -7.41 -8.76
CA ARG A 107 3.20 -8.45 -8.16
C ARG A 107 4.66 -8.02 -8.10
N ALA A 108 5.19 -7.51 -9.21
CA ALA A 108 6.56 -7.01 -9.28
C ALA A 108 6.79 -5.89 -8.27
N TYR A 109 5.92 -4.91 -8.23
CA TYR A 109 5.96 -3.79 -7.28
C TYR A 109 5.96 -4.27 -5.82
N ALA A 110 5.01 -5.13 -5.44
CA ALA A 110 4.89 -5.59 -4.06
C ALA A 110 6.13 -6.36 -3.60
N LEU A 111 6.65 -7.28 -4.43
CA LEU A 111 7.83 -8.09 -4.10
C LEU A 111 9.12 -7.26 -4.09
N MET A 112 9.25 -6.28 -4.97
CA MET A 112 10.37 -5.34 -4.93
C MET A 112 10.38 -4.51 -3.66
N LEU A 113 9.21 -4.07 -3.17
CA LEU A 113 9.10 -3.35 -1.91
C LEU A 113 9.58 -4.21 -0.74
N VAL A 114 9.11 -5.45 -0.63
CA VAL A 114 9.57 -6.39 0.42
C VAL A 114 11.09 -6.58 0.36
N LYS A 115 11.63 -6.90 -0.82
CA LYS A 115 13.08 -7.07 -1.00
C LYS A 115 13.86 -5.83 -0.58
N THR A 116 13.42 -4.66 -0.99
CA THR A 116 14.10 -3.39 -0.70
C THR A 116 14.10 -3.10 0.78
N CYS A 117 12.96 -3.25 1.45
CA CYS A 117 12.83 -3.08 2.89
C CYS A 117 13.76 -4.02 3.66
N HIS A 118 13.71 -5.30 3.38
CA HIS A 118 14.50 -6.30 4.11
C HIS A 118 16.01 -6.11 3.93
N ARG A 119 16.46 -5.73 2.73
CA ARG A 119 17.87 -5.38 2.49
C ARG A 119 18.36 -4.20 3.33
N ARG A 120 17.46 -3.33 3.75
CA ARG A 120 17.74 -2.14 4.56
C ARG A 120 17.39 -2.31 6.03
N GLY A 121 16.91 -3.49 6.44
CA GLY A 121 16.47 -3.74 7.81
C GLY A 121 15.25 -2.90 8.21
N ALA A 122 14.39 -2.59 7.24
CA ALA A 122 13.15 -1.83 7.42
C ALA A 122 11.91 -2.71 7.25
N PRO A 123 10.81 -2.45 7.98
CA PRO A 123 9.57 -3.19 7.82
C PRO A 123 8.94 -3.00 6.44
N ALA A 124 8.42 -4.09 5.88
CA ALA A 124 7.56 -4.08 4.71
C ALA A 124 6.11 -4.28 5.14
N MET A 125 5.26 -3.29 4.88
CA MET A 125 3.85 -3.33 5.28
C MET A 125 2.97 -3.68 4.09
N GLY A 126 2.09 -4.67 4.26
CA GLY A 126 1.08 -5.04 3.28
C GLY A 126 0.01 -3.98 3.08
N GLY A 127 -0.77 -4.12 2.01
CA GLY A 127 -1.82 -3.18 1.66
C GLY A 127 -3.07 -3.28 2.53
N MET A 128 -3.95 -2.30 2.41
CA MET A 128 -5.22 -2.28 3.13
C MET A 128 -6.23 -3.24 2.50
N ALA A 129 -6.78 -4.16 3.30
CA ALA A 129 -7.98 -4.89 2.93
C ALA A 129 -9.18 -3.95 2.99
N ALA A 130 -9.78 -3.68 1.84
CA ALA A 130 -10.85 -2.69 1.70
C ALA A 130 -12.26 -3.22 1.99
N GLN A 131 -12.40 -4.51 2.35
CA GLN A 131 -13.67 -5.09 2.75
C GLN A 131 -14.13 -4.49 4.08
N ILE A 132 -15.41 -4.14 4.13
CA ILE A 132 -16.07 -3.70 5.36
C ILE A 132 -17.03 -4.81 5.78
N PRO A 133 -17.12 -5.14 7.08
CA PRO A 133 -18.09 -6.13 7.55
C PRO A 133 -19.51 -5.82 7.12
N ILE A 134 -20.21 -6.82 6.58
CA ILE A 134 -21.59 -6.70 6.07
C ILE A 134 -22.56 -7.16 7.16
N LYS A 135 -23.35 -6.22 7.70
CA LYS A 135 -24.20 -6.49 8.87
C LYS A 135 -25.45 -7.32 8.56
N ASN A 136 -26.02 -7.16 7.38
CA ASN A 136 -27.35 -7.68 7.05
C ASN A 136 -27.33 -8.91 6.13
N ASP A 137 -26.16 -9.45 5.81
CA ASP A 137 -25.98 -10.63 4.99
C ASP A 137 -24.81 -11.49 5.50
N PRO A 138 -25.09 -12.50 6.35
CA PRO A 138 -24.04 -13.34 6.92
C PRO A 138 -23.22 -14.12 5.88
N VAL A 139 -23.84 -14.53 4.76
CA VAL A 139 -23.16 -15.28 3.69
C VAL A 139 -22.19 -14.38 2.95
N ALA A 140 -22.63 -13.20 2.53
CA ALA A 140 -21.78 -12.22 1.87
C ALA A 140 -20.67 -11.74 2.82
N ASN A 141 -20.99 -11.56 4.11
CA ASN A 141 -19.99 -11.21 5.14
C ASN A 141 -18.92 -12.28 5.26
N GLN A 142 -19.28 -13.54 5.38
CA GLN A 142 -18.33 -14.64 5.47
C GLN A 142 -17.40 -14.70 4.23
N ALA A 143 -17.96 -14.51 3.04
CA ALA A 143 -17.18 -14.45 1.80
C ALA A 143 -16.22 -13.25 1.76
N ALA A 144 -16.63 -12.09 2.29
CA ALA A 144 -15.77 -10.91 2.40
C ALA A 144 -14.63 -11.14 3.39
N LEU A 145 -14.90 -11.72 4.55
CA LEU A 145 -13.89 -12.04 5.57
C LEU A 145 -12.87 -13.06 5.06
N GLU A 146 -13.32 -14.05 4.28
CA GLU A 146 -12.40 -15.04 3.67
C GLU A 146 -11.47 -14.36 2.64
N LYS A 147 -11.96 -13.40 1.85
CA LYS A 147 -11.11 -12.61 0.96
C LYS A 147 -10.05 -11.83 1.72
N VAL A 148 -10.40 -11.26 2.87
CA VAL A 148 -9.43 -10.60 3.76
C VAL A 148 -8.37 -11.60 4.22
N ARG A 149 -8.77 -12.78 4.67
CA ARG A 149 -7.86 -13.83 5.13
C ARG A 149 -6.87 -14.25 4.04
N GLN A 150 -7.34 -14.47 2.83
CA GLN A 150 -6.49 -14.82 1.68
C GLN A 150 -5.53 -13.68 1.29
N ASP A 151 -5.98 -12.45 1.35
CA ASP A 151 -5.15 -11.27 1.10
C ASP A 151 -3.99 -11.19 2.12
N LYS A 152 -4.29 -11.35 3.40
CA LYS A 152 -3.28 -11.30 4.47
C LYS A 152 -2.34 -12.51 4.44
N LEU A 153 -2.85 -13.69 4.07
CA LEU A 153 -2.03 -14.87 3.86
C LEU A 153 -1.02 -14.67 2.73
N ARG A 154 -1.45 -14.07 1.61
CA ARG A 154 -0.53 -13.71 0.52
C ARG A 154 0.55 -12.75 1.02
N GLU A 155 0.18 -11.68 1.70
CA GLU A 155 1.11 -10.66 2.19
C GLU A 155 2.18 -11.24 3.12
N VAL A 156 1.78 -11.98 4.15
CA VAL A 156 2.74 -12.59 5.08
C VAL A 156 3.61 -13.65 4.40
N THR A 157 3.04 -14.40 3.44
CA THR A 157 3.77 -15.40 2.64
C THR A 157 4.78 -14.71 1.70
N ASP A 158 4.50 -13.53 1.19
CA ASP A 158 5.41 -12.73 0.38
C ASP A 158 6.57 -12.14 1.19
N GLY A 159 6.40 -12.00 2.50
CA GLY A 159 7.40 -11.48 3.42
C GLY A 159 7.03 -10.16 4.07
N CYS A 160 5.77 -9.72 4.00
CA CYS A 160 5.37 -8.53 4.74
C CYS A 160 5.47 -8.76 6.26
N ASP A 161 5.93 -7.74 6.98
CA ASP A 161 6.11 -7.74 8.43
C ASP A 161 4.87 -7.27 9.19
N GLY A 162 3.91 -6.75 8.47
CA GLY A 162 2.64 -6.26 9.00
C GLY A 162 1.69 -5.87 7.88
N THR A 163 0.52 -5.35 8.24
CA THR A 163 -0.50 -5.01 7.27
C THR A 163 -1.47 -3.95 7.78
N TRP A 164 -2.35 -3.48 6.89
CA TRP A 164 -3.44 -2.56 7.17
C TRP A 164 -4.80 -3.19 6.91
N VAL A 165 -5.81 -2.72 7.62
CA VAL A 165 -7.22 -3.08 7.41
C VAL A 165 -8.10 -1.83 7.42
N ALA A 166 -9.17 -1.82 6.64
CA ALA A 166 -10.07 -0.68 6.51
C ALA A 166 -11.01 -0.49 7.71
N HIS A 167 -11.17 -1.52 8.56
CA HIS A 167 -12.12 -1.50 9.67
C HIS A 167 -11.55 -2.22 10.89
N PRO A 168 -11.72 -1.70 12.12
CA PRO A 168 -11.19 -2.32 13.34
C PRO A 168 -11.62 -3.78 13.54
N ALA A 169 -12.82 -4.16 13.13
CA ALA A 169 -13.30 -5.54 13.23
C ALA A 169 -12.49 -6.55 12.39
N LEU A 170 -11.67 -6.09 11.44
CA LEU A 170 -10.79 -6.94 10.64
C LEU A 170 -9.42 -7.17 11.29
N VAL A 171 -9.08 -6.41 12.32
CA VAL A 171 -7.79 -6.57 13.03
C VAL A 171 -7.58 -7.98 13.58
N PRO A 172 -8.57 -8.62 14.25
CA PRO A 172 -8.39 -9.99 14.74
C PRO A 172 -8.07 -10.99 13.63
N ILE A 173 -8.70 -10.86 12.46
CA ILE A 173 -8.49 -11.75 11.31
C ILE A 173 -7.07 -11.58 10.76
N ALA A 174 -6.64 -10.34 10.55
CA ALA A 174 -5.29 -10.04 10.07
C ALA A 174 -4.25 -10.55 11.07
N LYS A 175 -4.46 -10.29 12.37
CA LYS A 175 -3.56 -10.70 13.43
C LYS A 175 -3.44 -12.23 13.51
N GLU A 176 -4.55 -12.97 13.44
CA GLU A 176 -4.55 -14.44 13.42
C GLU A 176 -3.66 -15.00 12.31
N VAL A 177 -3.77 -14.43 11.09
CA VAL A 177 -2.96 -14.86 9.95
C VAL A 177 -1.48 -14.55 10.17
N PHE A 178 -1.15 -13.34 10.61
CA PHE A 178 0.24 -12.95 10.83
C PHE A 178 0.87 -13.71 12.01
N ASP A 179 0.20 -13.83 13.14
CA ASP A 179 0.70 -14.58 14.30
C ASP A 179 1.01 -16.05 13.94
N LYS A 180 0.18 -16.65 13.08
CA LYS A 180 0.37 -18.04 12.63
C LYS A 180 1.55 -18.20 11.67
N HIS A 181 1.76 -17.28 10.76
CA HIS A 181 2.71 -17.42 9.65
C HIS A 181 4.00 -16.60 9.83
N MET A 182 4.01 -15.69 10.78
CA MET A 182 5.16 -14.89 11.20
C MET A 182 5.29 -14.93 12.72
N PRO A 183 5.75 -16.05 13.31
CA PRO A 183 5.86 -16.20 14.77
C PRO A 183 6.99 -15.34 15.37
N GLN A 184 7.87 -14.80 14.54
CA GLN A 184 8.94 -13.89 14.96
C GLN A 184 8.48 -12.44 14.82
N ALA A 185 9.24 -11.50 15.39
CA ALA A 185 8.92 -10.07 15.38
C ALA A 185 8.89 -9.46 13.97
N ASN A 186 9.60 -10.05 13.01
CA ASN A 186 9.67 -9.61 11.62
C ASN A 186 10.21 -10.72 10.73
N GLN A 187 10.28 -10.44 9.41
CA GLN A 187 10.79 -11.37 8.39
C GLN A 187 12.06 -10.84 7.69
N TYR A 188 12.84 -9.96 8.30
CA TYR A 188 14.01 -9.31 7.65
C TYR A 188 15.05 -10.31 7.13
N ALA A 189 15.16 -11.50 7.74
CA ALA A 189 16.02 -12.56 7.23
C ALA A 189 15.60 -13.08 5.84
N ARG A 190 14.35 -12.84 5.44
CA ARG A 190 13.82 -13.21 4.13
C ARG A 190 14.19 -12.18 3.07
N GLN A 191 15.43 -12.24 2.58
CA GLN A 191 16.03 -11.25 1.69
C GLN A 191 15.52 -11.26 0.23
N ARG A 192 14.68 -12.22 -0.15
CA ARG A 192 14.07 -12.36 -1.47
C ARG A 192 15.08 -12.32 -2.63
N PRO A 193 16.09 -13.20 -2.66
CA PRO A 193 17.04 -13.28 -3.78
C PRO A 193 16.37 -13.71 -5.10
N ASP A 194 15.20 -14.34 -5.01
CA ASP A 194 14.34 -14.73 -6.13
C ASP A 194 13.74 -13.53 -6.88
N VAL A 195 13.64 -12.37 -6.26
CA VAL A 195 13.04 -11.17 -6.85
C VAL A 195 14.08 -10.38 -7.64
N ASN A 196 13.98 -10.43 -8.98
CA ASN A 196 14.88 -9.75 -9.90
C ASN A 196 14.08 -8.95 -10.94
N TYR A 197 13.14 -8.16 -10.47
CA TYR A 197 12.32 -7.31 -11.32
C TYR A 197 13.02 -5.99 -11.64
N GLY A 198 12.73 -5.44 -12.81
CA GLY A 198 13.22 -4.15 -13.28
C GLY A 198 12.10 -3.27 -13.83
N ALA A 199 12.46 -2.22 -14.54
CA ALA A 199 11.50 -1.25 -15.08
C ALA A 199 10.42 -1.91 -15.96
N LYS A 200 10.79 -2.87 -16.80
CA LYS A 200 9.85 -3.60 -17.68
C LYS A 200 8.77 -4.35 -16.89
N ASP A 201 9.14 -4.89 -15.73
CA ASP A 201 8.22 -5.68 -14.91
C ASP A 201 7.25 -4.76 -14.13
N LEU A 202 7.75 -3.60 -13.67
CA LEU A 202 6.94 -2.56 -13.03
C LEU A 202 5.97 -1.88 -14.00
N LEU A 203 6.25 -1.92 -15.29
CA LEU A 203 5.46 -1.28 -16.34
C LEU A 203 4.72 -2.31 -17.24
N ASP A 204 4.63 -3.55 -16.83
CA ASP A 204 3.88 -4.59 -17.56
C ASP A 204 2.37 -4.47 -17.28
N PHE A 205 1.74 -3.46 -17.90
CA PHE A 205 0.32 -3.17 -17.80
C PHE A 205 -0.55 -3.91 -18.80
N LYS A 206 -0.05 -4.95 -19.45
CA LYS A 206 -0.84 -5.70 -20.42
C LYS A 206 -2.11 -6.22 -19.77
N PRO A 207 -3.29 -5.99 -20.38
CA PRO A 207 -4.53 -6.51 -19.85
C PRO A 207 -4.53 -8.03 -19.96
N GLU A 208 -4.55 -8.72 -18.83
CA GLU A 208 -4.70 -10.19 -18.77
C GLU A 208 -6.15 -10.64 -18.86
N ALA A 209 -7.08 -9.69 -18.97
CA ALA A 209 -8.50 -9.91 -19.04
C ALA A 209 -9.15 -8.89 -20.01
N PRO A 210 -10.35 -9.17 -20.53
CA PRO A 210 -11.03 -8.29 -21.46
C PRO A 210 -11.46 -6.97 -20.79
N ILE A 211 -11.56 -5.93 -21.62
CA ILE A 211 -12.27 -4.70 -21.27
C ILE A 211 -13.73 -4.89 -21.73
N THR A 212 -14.67 -4.81 -20.78
CA THR A 212 -16.08 -5.10 -21.04
C THR A 212 -16.96 -3.86 -20.93
N GLU A 213 -18.12 -3.88 -21.59
CA GLU A 213 -19.13 -2.84 -21.41
C GLU A 213 -19.61 -2.76 -19.95
N ALA A 214 -19.71 -3.88 -19.25
CA ALA A 214 -20.05 -3.91 -17.83
C ALA A 214 -19.01 -3.17 -16.97
N GLY A 215 -17.74 -3.37 -17.25
CA GLY A 215 -16.65 -2.65 -16.56
C GLY A 215 -16.71 -1.15 -16.83
N LEU A 216 -16.93 -0.74 -18.08
CA LEU A 216 -17.10 0.68 -18.43
C LEU A 216 -18.31 1.30 -17.73
N ARG A 217 -19.47 0.63 -17.76
CA ARG A 217 -20.69 1.10 -17.07
C ARG A 217 -20.49 1.24 -15.57
N ASN A 218 -19.79 0.29 -14.95
CA ASN A 218 -19.43 0.37 -13.54
C ASN A 218 -18.59 1.61 -13.23
N ASN A 219 -17.56 1.88 -14.03
CA ASN A 219 -16.71 3.06 -13.85
C ASN A 219 -17.50 4.36 -13.98
N ILE A 220 -18.38 4.46 -14.97
CA ILE A 220 -19.26 5.62 -15.16
C ILE A 220 -20.21 5.80 -13.97
N SER A 221 -20.86 4.72 -13.54
CA SER A 221 -21.81 4.74 -12.42
C SER A 221 -21.12 5.20 -11.12
N VAL A 222 -19.96 4.62 -10.78
CA VAL A 222 -19.18 5.00 -9.59
C VAL A 222 -18.73 6.46 -9.68
N GLY A 223 -18.26 6.91 -10.85
CA GLY A 223 -17.85 8.29 -11.06
C GLY A 223 -18.97 9.29 -10.84
N ILE A 224 -20.17 9.01 -11.37
CA ILE A 224 -21.36 9.86 -11.20
C ILE A 224 -21.79 9.90 -9.73
N GLN A 225 -21.85 8.76 -9.04
CA GLN A 225 -22.25 8.68 -7.65
C GLN A 225 -21.25 9.42 -6.73
N TYR A 226 -19.96 9.22 -6.98
CA TYR A 226 -18.90 9.90 -6.21
C TYR A 226 -18.98 11.41 -6.37
N LEU A 227 -19.10 11.89 -7.60
CA LEU A 227 -19.24 13.31 -7.89
C LEU A 227 -20.53 13.89 -7.29
N GLY A 228 -21.65 13.17 -7.40
CA GLY A 228 -22.93 13.56 -6.80
C GLY A 228 -22.85 13.70 -5.28
N ALA A 229 -22.20 12.77 -4.60
CA ALA A 229 -21.98 12.83 -3.15
C ALA A 229 -21.12 14.03 -2.78
N TRP A 230 -20.03 14.27 -3.51
CA TRP A 230 -19.17 15.43 -3.29
C TRP A 230 -19.90 16.75 -3.46
N LEU A 231 -20.67 16.91 -4.53
CA LEU A 231 -21.51 18.10 -4.77
C LEU A 231 -22.56 18.31 -3.69
N ALA A 232 -23.05 17.22 -3.06
CA ALA A 232 -23.96 17.28 -1.92
C ALA A 232 -23.26 17.56 -0.57
N GLY A 233 -21.94 17.81 -0.58
CA GLY A 233 -21.16 18.16 0.61
C GLY A 233 -20.54 16.96 1.32
N ASN A 234 -20.66 15.73 0.80
CA ASN A 234 -20.00 14.53 1.35
C ASN A 234 -18.77 14.18 0.53
N GLY A 235 -17.60 14.60 0.97
CA GLY A 235 -16.33 14.35 0.30
C GLY A 235 -15.66 13.01 0.65
N CYS A 236 -16.26 12.21 1.54
CA CYS A 236 -15.72 10.93 1.99
C CYS A 236 -16.78 9.82 1.84
N VAL A 237 -16.73 9.15 0.71
CA VAL A 237 -17.61 8.01 0.39
C VAL A 237 -16.77 6.80 0.01
N PRO A 238 -17.23 5.57 0.34
CA PRO A 238 -16.51 4.33 0.05
C PRO A 238 -16.50 3.97 -1.44
#